data_264215ef06b8254235fbcf6df3a9670e
#
_entry.id   264215ef06b8254235fbcf6df3a9670e
#
_cell.length_a   1.000
_cell.length_b   1.000
_cell.length_c   1.000
_cell.angle_alpha   90.00
_cell.angle_beta   90.00
_cell.angle_gamma   90.00
#
_symmetry.space_group_name_H-M   'P 1'
#
loop_
_entity.id
_entity.type
_entity.pdbx_description
1 polymer ?
#
loop_
_entity_poly.entity_id
_entity_poly.type
_entity_poly.pdbx_seq_one_letter_code
_entity_poly.pdbx_strand_id
1 'polypeptide(L)'
;KYILNINYRVYGLKNLPKDGNYLIVSNHQSVWETVFFSYYFSCPVFVLKEELKKIPIFSWYFDKLGFIYINREDKFSSLKHVVKSINLLIGNGRKSFVIFPEGTRVQPNQKVKLNPGFFAIHKMTGLPILPLVHNSGVFWKNKRFKKKRGDIKIRIFPMIKNLRNKNLAKKKIEDIFKISDQ
;
A
#
# COMPACT_ATOMS: atom_id res chain seq x y z
N LYS A 1 2.93 17.36 13.05
CA LYS A 1 4.29 17.61 13.58
C LYS A 1 4.24 18.09 15.02
N TYR A 2 3.42 19.08 15.36
CA TYR A 2 3.44 19.78 16.66
C TYR A 2 2.79 19.02 17.83
N ILE A 3 1.78 18.16 17.59
CA ILE A 3 1.04 17.50 18.68
C ILE A 3 1.70 16.20 19.14
N LEU A 4 2.19 15.36 18.22
CA LEU A 4 2.73 14.04 18.53
C LEU A 4 4.26 13.96 18.43
N ASN A 5 4.90 15.00 17.92
CA ASN A 5 6.34 15.07 17.65
C ASN A 5 6.87 13.84 16.86
N ILE A 6 6.07 13.43 15.87
CA ILE A 6 6.41 12.39 14.90
C ILE A 6 6.80 13.09 13.60
N ASN A 7 8.05 12.96 13.22
CA ASN A 7 8.56 13.44 11.95
C ASN A 7 8.61 12.30 10.94
N TYR A 8 8.98 12.63 9.70
CA TYR A 8 9.25 11.61 8.68
C TYR A 8 10.41 12.01 7.78
N ARG A 9 11.09 11.00 7.24
CA ARG A 9 12.15 11.16 6.23
C ARG A 9 11.90 10.21 5.08
N VAL A 10 11.95 10.72 3.85
CA VAL A 10 11.76 9.92 2.63
C VAL A 10 13.09 9.74 1.92
N TYR A 11 13.44 8.48 1.68
CA TYR A 11 14.63 8.08 0.96
C TYR A 11 14.25 7.48 -0.39
N GLY A 12 15.11 7.64 -1.39
CA GLY A 12 14.89 7.07 -2.72
C GLY A 12 13.93 7.87 -3.59
N LEU A 13 13.84 9.17 -3.40
CA LEU A 13 12.98 10.08 -4.19
C LEU A 13 13.21 9.97 -5.70
N LYS A 14 14.44 9.67 -6.12
CA LYS A 14 14.80 9.45 -7.54
C LYS A 14 14.06 8.27 -8.18
N ASN A 15 13.48 7.38 -7.37
CA ASN A 15 12.72 6.22 -7.83
C ASN A 15 11.23 6.52 -8.05
N LEU A 16 10.77 7.71 -7.66
CA LEU A 16 9.39 8.15 -7.95
C LEU A 16 9.22 8.31 -9.46
N PRO A 17 8.16 7.73 -10.03
CA PRO A 17 7.84 7.96 -11.43
C PRO A 17 7.44 9.43 -11.64
N LYS A 18 8.00 10.06 -12.67
CA LYS A 18 7.58 11.39 -13.08
C LYS A 18 6.20 11.34 -13.75
N ASP A 19 5.99 10.29 -14.54
CA ASP A 19 4.78 10.08 -15.33
C ASP A 19 4.34 8.62 -15.34
N GLY A 20 3.11 8.39 -15.84
CA GLY A 20 2.53 7.07 -15.98
C GLY A 20 1.82 6.55 -14.72
N ASN A 21 1.24 5.38 -14.87
CA ASN A 21 0.48 4.72 -13.83
C ASN A 21 1.33 3.64 -13.14
N TYR A 22 1.13 3.44 -11.84
CA TYR A 22 1.93 2.48 -11.07
C TYR A 22 1.17 1.91 -9.88
N LEU A 23 1.61 0.73 -9.45
CA LEU A 23 1.10 0.03 -8.27
C LEU A 23 2.11 0.16 -7.12
N ILE A 24 1.75 0.88 -6.07
CA ILE A 24 2.52 0.94 -4.82
C ILE A 24 2.28 -0.36 -4.06
N VAL A 25 3.34 -1.09 -3.78
CA VAL A 25 3.32 -2.29 -2.95
C VAL A 25 4.12 -1.99 -1.69
N SER A 26 3.42 -1.86 -0.57
CA SER A 26 3.99 -1.42 0.71
C SER A 26 3.67 -2.39 1.84
N ASN A 27 4.53 -2.43 2.87
CA ASN A 27 4.18 -3.01 4.15
C ASN A 27 3.08 -2.20 4.85
N HIS A 28 2.32 -2.85 5.74
CA HIS A 28 1.17 -2.25 6.43
C HIS A 28 1.35 -2.39 7.94
N GLN A 29 1.60 -1.30 8.64
CA GLN A 29 1.91 -1.32 10.07
C GLN A 29 0.96 -0.48 10.93
N SER A 30 0.39 0.61 10.36
CA SER A 30 -0.41 1.56 11.14
C SER A 30 -1.46 2.27 10.28
N VAL A 31 -2.20 3.20 10.85
CA VAL A 31 -3.05 4.15 10.10
C VAL A 31 -2.21 5.26 9.49
N TRP A 32 -1.05 5.56 10.08
CA TRP A 32 -0.22 6.69 9.69
C TRP A 32 0.17 6.66 8.21
N GLU A 33 0.64 5.50 7.71
CA GLU A 33 1.04 5.38 6.30
C GLU A 33 -0.14 5.58 5.34
N THR A 34 -1.35 5.20 5.72
CA THR A 34 -2.53 5.40 4.88
C THR A 34 -2.79 6.90 4.68
N VAL A 35 -2.74 7.67 5.77
CA VAL A 35 -2.89 9.14 5.74
C VAL A 35 -1.71 9.78 5.00
N PHE A 36 -0.48 9.35 5.30
CA PHE A 36 0.72 9.86 4.66
C PHE A 36 0.71 9.62 3.14
N PHE A 37 0.35 8.42 2.69
CA PHE A 37 0.29 8.11 1.26
C PHE A 37 -0.78 8.93 0.55
N SER A 38 -1.95 9.15 1.18
CA SER A 38 -3.01 9.99 0.61
C SER A 38 -2.53 11.41 0.33
N TYR A 39 -1.71 11.96 1.21
CA TYR A 39 -1.08 13.27 1.05
C TYR A 39 0.07 13.22 0.04
N TYR A 40 1.00 12.27 0.21
CA TYR A 40 2.28 12.26 -0.49
C TYR A 40 2.18 11.86 -1.97
N PHE A 41 1.27 10.95 -2.31
CA PHE A 41 1.03 10.46 -3.67
C PHE A 41 -0.22 11.06 -4.34
N SER A 42 -0.67 12.23 -3.88
CA SER A 42 -1.83 12.93 -4.44
C SER A 42 -3.07 12.06 -4.57
N CYS A 43 -3.53 11.52 -3.43
CA CYS A 43 -4.72 10.68 -3.31
C CYS A 43 -4.67 9.40 -4.17
N PRO A 44 -3.74 8.47 -3.88
CA PRO A 44 -3.72 7.19 -4.55
C PRO A 44 -4.97 6.38 -4.21
N VAL A 45 -5.35 5.48 -5.10
CA VAL A 45 -6.49 4.58 -4.87
C VAL A 45 -6.05 3.39 -4.01
N PHE A 46 -6.67 3.22 -2.85
CA PHE A 46 -6.40 2.07 -1.98
C PHE A 46 -7.32 0.90 -2.29
N VAL A 47 -6.75 -0.32 -2.18
CA VAL A 47 -7.53 -1.55 -2.17
C VAL A 47 -7.85 -1.92 -0.72
N LEU A 48 -9.12 -1.86 -0.36
CA LEU A 48 -9.63 -1.98 1.01
C LEU A 48 -10.43 -3.27 1.21
N LYS A 49 -10.55 -3.69 2.46
CA LYS A 49 -11.50 -4.75 2.85
C LYS A 49 -12.94 -4.28 2.75
N GLU A 50 -13.82 -5.14 2.22
CA GLU A 50 -15.24 -4.82 2.08
C GLU A 50 -15.94 -4.55 3.42
N GLU A 51 -15.48 -5.18 4.51
CA GLU A 51 -16.05 -4.96 5.85
C GLU A 51 -15.94 -3.50 6.33
N LEU A 52 -15.04 -2.71 5.74
CA LEU A 52 -14.94 -1.28 6.03
C LEU A 52 -16.14 -0.47 5.54
N LYS A 53 -16.94 -1.01 4.60
CA LYS A 53 -18.23 -0.42 4.19
C LYS A 53 -19.24 -0.36 5.33
N LYS A 54 -19.11 -1.22 6.35
CA LYS A 54 -19.99 -1.25 7.51
C LYS A 54 -19.82 -0.05 8.44
N ILE A 55 -18.80 0.78 8.24
CA ILE A 55 -18.56 1.98 9.03
C ILE A 55 -19.01 3.20 8.20
N PRO A 56 -20.21 3.78 8.45
CA PRO A 56 -20.87 4.71 7.53
C PRO A 56 -20.02 5.91 7.14
N ILE A 57 -19.37 6.57 8.10
CA ILE A 57 -18.54 7.78 7.86
C ILE A 57 -17.34 7.45 6.97
N PHE A 58 -16.65 6.34 7.25
CA PHE A 58 -15.50 5.91 6.46
C PHE A 58 -15.90 5.42 5.07
N SER A 59 -17.00 4.68 4.97
CA SER A 59 -17.54 4.21 3.71
C SER A 59 -17.84 5.38 2.77
N TRP A 60 -18.62 6.36 3.23
CA TRP A 60 -18.91 7.56 2.45
C TRP A 60 -17.65 8.28 1.96
N TYR A 61 -16.66 8.45 2.85
CA TYR A 61 -15.39 9.11 2.50
C TYR A 61 -14.57 8.31 1.48
N PHE A 62 -14.46 6.99 1.66
CA PHE A 62 -13.70 6.12 0.77
C PHE A 62 -14.36 5.98 -0.60
N ASP A 63 -15.70 5.99 -0.67
CA ASP A 63 -16.45 5.99 -1.93
C ASP A 63 -16.21 7.29 -2.72
N LYS A 64 -16.19 8.44 -2.03
CA LYS A 64 -15.84 9.74 -2.63
C LYS A 64 -14.41 9.76 -3.19
N LEU A 65 -13.48 9.07 -2.54
CA LEU A 65 -12.10 8.93 -3.01
C LEU A 65 -11.93 7.89 -4.12
N GLY A 66 -12.97 7.11 -4.42
CA GLY A 66 -12.94 6.06 -5.45
C GLY A 66 -12.08 4.86 -5.05
N PHE A 67 -12.04 4.51 -3.76
CA PHE A 67 -11.27 3.35 -3.30
C PHE A 67 -11.95 2.04 -3.72
N ILE A 68 -11.14 0.99 -3.90
CA ILE A 68 -11.60 -0.32 -4.38
C ILE A 68 -11.80 -1.24 -3.20
N TYR A 69 -13.01 -1.80 -3.03
CA TYR A 69 -13.29 -2.78 -1.99
C TYR A 69 -13.15 -4.20 -2.51
N ILE A 70 -12.65 -5.09 -1.66
CA ILE A 70 -12.51 -6.51 -1.97
C ILE A 70 -13.08 -7.40 -0.89
N ASN A 71 -13.79 -8.44 -1.31
CA ASN A 71 -14.09 -9.59 -0.49
C ASN A 71 -12.92 -10.59 -0.59
N ARG A 72 -12.25 -10.87 0.53
CA ARG A 72 -11.05 -11.73 0.53
C ARG A 72 -11.37 -13.22 0.52
N GLU A 73 -12.60 -13.61 0.77
CA GLU A 73 -13.06 -14.99 0.73
C GLU A 73 -13.15 -15.46 -0.73
N ASP A 74 -13.68 -14.63 -1.62
CA ASP A 74 -13.69 -14.88 -3.07
C ASP A 74 -12.49 -14.21 -3.75
N LYS A 75 -11.37 -14.90 -3.74
CA LYS A 75 -10.11 -14.40 -4.29
C LYS A 75 -10.14 -14.11 -5.79
N PHE A 76 -10.86 -14.95 -6.55
CA PHE A 76 -10.85 -14.85 -8.02
C PHE A 76 -11.74 -13.69 -8.51
N SER A 77 -12.97 -13.60 -8.01
CA SER A 77 -13.89 -12.53 -8.32
C SER A 77 -13.33 -11.18 -7.86
N SER A 78 -12.76 -11.13 -6.63
CA SER A 78 -12.11 -9.94 -6.12
C SER A 78 -10.94 -9.46 -6.97
N LEU A 79 -10.12 -10.38 -7.49
CA LEU A 79 -9.02 -10.00 -8.38
C LEU A 79 -9.54 -9.40 -9.69
N LYS A 80 -10.53 -10.03 -10.32
CA LYS A 80 -11.17 -9.49 -11.55
C LYS A 80 -11.77 -8.12 -11.30
N HIS A 81 -12.47 -7.95 -10.17
CA HIS A 81 -13.05 -6.66 -9.77
C HIS A 81 -11.97 -5.58 -9.63
N VAL A 82 -10.88 -5.87 -8.91
CA VAL A 82 -9.77 -4.92 -8.73
C VAL A 82 -9.17 -4.51 -10.07
N VAL A 83 -8.88 -5.47 -10.95
CA VAL A 83 -8.30 -5.19 -12.27
C VAL A 83 -9.23 -4.33 -13.13
N LYS A 84 -10.52 -4.67 -13.18
CA LYS A 84 -11.53 -3.87 -13.89
C LYS A 84 -11.62 -2.46 -13.35
N SER A 85 -11.66 -2.31 -12.02
CA SER A 85 -11.73 -1.00 -11.36
C SER A 85 -10.47 -0.17 -11.62
N ILE A 86 -9.27 -0.77 -11.55
CA ILE A 86 -8.02 -0.08 -11.86
C ILE A 86 -8.03 0.46 -13.29
N ASN A 87 -8.40 -0.36 -14.28
CA ASN A 87 -8.42 0.06 -15.68
C ASN A 87 -9.41 1.21 -15.91
N LEU A 88 -10.61 1.15 -15.30
CA LEU A 88 -11.59 2.23 -15.35
C LEU A 88 -11.03 3.52 -14.73
N LEU A 89 -10.40 3.42 -13.55
CA LEU A 89 -9.87 4.56 -12.82
C LEU A 89 -8.67 5.19 -13.54
N ILE A 90 -7.85 4.40 -14.24
CA ILE A 90 -6.80 4.91 -15.12
C ILE A 90 -7.42 5.76 -16.24
N GLY A 91 -8.48 5.29 -16.87
CA GLY A 91 -9.22 6.06 -17.87
C GLY A 91 -9.78 7.39 -17.35
N ASN A 92 -10.08 7.45 -16.04
CA ASN A 92 -10.53 8.64 -15.34
C ASN A 92 -9.37 9.48 -14.74
N GLY A 93 -8.12 9.27 -15.18
CA GLY A 93 -6.96 10.06 -14.81
C GLY A 93 -6.29 9.69 -13.47
N ARG A 94 -6.70 8.59 -12.82
CA ARG A 94 -6.02 8.11 -11.61
C ARG A 94 -4.67 7.49 -11.97
N LYS A 95 -3.60 7.88 -11.24
CA LYS A 95 -2.22 7.48 -11.58
C LYS A 95 -1.65 6.40 -10.67
N SER A 96 -2.02 6.36 -9.40
CA SER A 96 -1.39 5.49 -8.41
C SER A 96 -2.40 4.66 -7.62
N PHE A 97 -2.04 3.40 -7.38
CA PHE A 97 -2.85 2.42 -6.67
C PHE A 97 -2.01 1.81 -5.55
N VAL A 98 -2.59 1.60 -4.38
CA VAL A 98 -1.89 1.07 -3.20
C VAL A 98 -2.45 -0.29 -2.83
N ILE A 99 -1.55 -1.26 -2.67
CA ILE A 99 -1.88 -2.56 -2.11
C ILE A 99 -0.91 -2.93 -0.99
N PHE A 100 -1.47 -3.47 0.08
CA PHE A 100 -0.74 -4.04 1.20
C PHE A 100 -0.81 -5.57 1.12
N PRO A 101 0.25 -6.26 0.62
CA PRO A 101 0.18 -7.70 0.39
C PRO A 101 0.08 -8.54 1.67
N GLU A 102 0.38 -7.99 2.82
CA GLU A 102 0.15 -8.62 4.13
C GLU A 102 -1.34 -8.80 4.43
N GLY A 103 -2.17 -7.97 3.85
CA GLY A 103 -3.63 -8.04 4.02
C GLY A 103 -4.14 -7.59 5.38
N THR A 104 -3.29 -7.30 6.32
CA THR A 104 -3.60 -6.79 7.66
C THR A 104 -2.44 -5.96 8.16
N ARG A 105 -2.66 -5.17 9.23
CA ARG A 105 -1.57 -4.45 9.87
C ARG A 105 -0.69 -5.40 10.67
N VAL A 106 0.60 -5.41 10.34
CA VAL A 106 1.62 -6.27 10.93
C VAL A 106 2.53 -5.44 11.83
N GLN A 107 2.81 -5.94 13.02
CA GLN A 107 3.74 -5.25 13.92
C GLN A 107 5.17 -5.34 13.38
N PRO A 108 6.04 -4.36 13.65
CA PRO A 108 7.47 -4.47 13.33
C PRO A 108 8.05 -5.78 13.85
N ASN A 109 8.96 -6.39 13.09
CA ASN A 109 9.61 -7.69 13.36
C ASN A 109 8.67 -8.92 13.30
N GLN A 110 7.40 -8.77 12.97
CA GLN A 110 6.48 -9.88 12.79
C GLN A 110 6.50 -10.36 11.34
N LYS A 111 6.82 -11.63 11.13
CA LYS A 111 6.79 -12.26 9.80
C LYS A 111 5.37 -12.66 9.44
N VAL A 112 4.92 -12.27 8.26
CA VAL A 112 3.62 -12.65 7.69
C VAL A 112 3.82 -13.11 6.25
N LYS A 113 3.06 -14.13 5.86
CA LYS A 113 3.05 -14.61 4.48
C LYS A 113 2.36 -13.60 3.58
N LEU A 114 3.06 -13.08 2.58
CA LEU A 114 2.50 -12.13 1.63
C LEU A 114 1.49 -12.80 0.69
N ASN A 115 0.37 -12.12 0.47
CA ASN A 115 -0.60 -12.49 -0.55
C ASN A 115 -0.07 -12.09 -1.94
N PRO A 116 -0.02 -13.00 -2.92
CA PRO A 116 0.52 -12.72 -4.24
C PRO A 116 -0.41 -11.91 -5.15
N GLY A 117 -1.54 -11.40 -4.66
CA GLY A 117 -2.50 -10.62 -5.43
C GLY A 117 -1.86 -9.42 -6.16
N PHE A 118 -0.85 -8.78 -5.56
CA PHE A 118 -0.11 -7.69 -6.20
C PHE A 118 0.56 -8.12 -7.52
N PHE A 119 1.07 -9.36 -7.58
CA PHE A 119 1.66 -9.91 -8.80
C PHE A 119 0.60 -10.15 -9.88
N ALA A 120 -0.56 -10.68 -9.51
CA ALA A 120 -1.66 -10.89 -10.45
C ALA A 120 -2.18 -9.55 -11.01
N ILE A 121 -2.34 -8.53 -10.16
CA ILE A 121 -2.70 -7.18 -10.59
C ILE A 121 -1.65 -6.64 -11.58
N HIS A 122 -0.36 -6.69 -11.24
CA HIS A 122 0.73 -6.27 -12.12
C HIS A 122 0.66 -6.97 -13.49
N LYS A 123 0.46 -8.29 -13.51
CA LYS A 123 0.38 -9.07 -14.76
C LYS A 123 -0.83 -8.72 -15.62
N MET A 124 -1.98 -8.48 -15.01
CA MET A 124 -3.23 -8.26 -15.74
C MET A 124 -3.42 -6.80 -16.17
N THR A 125 -2.83 -5.84 -15.44
CA THR A 125 -2.95 -4.40 -15.74
C THR A 125 -1.74 -3.84 -16.46
N GLY A 126 -0.59 -4.53 -16.45
CA GLY A 126 0.69 -4.01 -16.95
C GLY A 126 1.33 -2.93 -16.06
N LEU A 127 0.70 -2.56 -14.93
CA LEU A 127 1.22 -1.53 -14.04
C LEU A 127 2.58 -1.93 -13.47
N PRO A 128 3.63 -1.12 -13.59
CA PRO A 128 4.87 -1.35 -12.88
C PRO A 128 4.66 -1.25 -11.37
N ILE A 129 5.41 -2.04 -10.61
CA ILE A 129 5.36 -2.02 -9.15
C ILE A 129 6.37 -1.02 -8.62
N LEU A 130 5.92 -0.11 -7.75
CA LEU A 130 6.77 0.75 -6.94
C LEU A 130 6.83 0.18 -5.51
N PRO A 131 7.90 -0.55 -5.15
CA PRO A 131 8.04 -1.07 -3.80
C PRO A 131 8.37 0.05 -2.82
N LEU A 132 7.73 0.02 -1.66
CA LEU A 132 7.92 1.00 -0.62
C LEU A 132 7.89 0.33 0.74
N VAL A 133 8.77 0.76 1.66
CA VAL A 133 8.74 0.30 3.06
C VAL A 133 8.82 1.48 4.01
N HIS A 134 8.26 1.27 5.20
CA HIS A 134 8.32 2.24 6.29
C HIS A 134 8.31 1.54 7.65
N ASN A 135 8.71 2.26 8.69
CA ASN A 135 8.71 1.78 10.07
C ASN A 135 7.65 2.47 10.95
N SER A 136 6.52 2.85 10.36
CA SER A 136 5.48 3.62 11.06
C SER A 136 4.95 2.93 12.33
N GLY A 137 4.88 1.58 12.32
CA GLY A 137 4.40 0.78 13.45
C GLY A 137 5.25 0.89 14.72
N VAL A 138 6.51 1.33 14.61
CA VAL A 138 7.37 1.60 15.77
C VAL A 138 6.85 2.78 16.57
N PHE A 139 6.40 3.83 15.89
CA PHE A 139 5.99 5.10 16.47
C PHE A 139 4.48 5.21 16.63
N TRP A 140 3.73 4.67 15.68
CA TRP A 140 2.27 4.68 15.63
C TRP A 140 1.70 3.26 15.74
N LYS A 141 1.84 2.65 16.91
CA LYS A 141 1.32 1.29 17.15
C LYS A 141 -0.18 1.20 16.91
N ASN A 142 -0.58 0.16 16.18
CA ASN A 142 -1.99 -0.14 15.95
C ASN A 142 -2.71 -0.46 17.28
N LYS A 143 -3.99 -0.07 17.39
CA LYS A 143 -4.85 -0.30 18.57
C LYS A 143 -4.31 0.28 19.89
N ARG A 144 -3.29 1.12 19.88
CA ARG A 144 -2.80 1.81 21.08
C ARG A 144 -3.01 3.32 20.96
N PHE A 145 -3.57 3.95 22.01
CA PHE A 145 -3.77 5.38 22.03
C PHE A 145 -2.44 6.13 22.11
N LYS A 146 -1.56 5.69 23.01
CA LYS A 146 -0.23 6.30 23.20
C LYS A 146 0.69 6.04 22.00
N LYS A 147 1.15 7.12 21.37
CA LYS A 147 2.13 7.10 20.26
C LYS A 147 3.52 7.42 20.80
N LYS A 148 4.56 7.00 20.08
CA LYS A 148 5.95 7.30 20.43
C LYS A 148 6.46 8.44 19.56
N ARG A 149 7.26 9.33 20.14
CA ARG A 149 8.00 10.37 19.40
C ARG A 149 9.08 9.71 18.53
N GLY A 150 9.43 10.34 17.41
CA GLY A 150 10.55 9.93 16.57
C GLY A 150 10.33 10.16 15.09
N ASP A 151 11.25 9.62 14.29
CA ASP A 151 11.30 9.82 12.85
C ASP A 151 10.86 8.55 12.11
N ILE A 152 9.74 8.62 11.41
CA ILE A 152 9.31 7.56 10.50
C ILE A 152 10.16 7.65 9.24
N LYS A 153 10.85 6.55 8.94
CA LYS A 153 11.64 6.42 7.71
C LYS A 153 10.77 5.75 6.65
N ILE A 154 10.71 6.36 5.46
CA ILE A 154 10.07 5.80 4.27
C ILE A 154 11.15 5.58 3.22
N ARG A 155 11.23 4.38 2.66
CA ARG A 155 12.19 4.06 1.60
C ARG A 155 11.45 3.63 0.34
N ILE A 156 11.71 4.32 -0.76
CA ILE A 156 11.16 4.05 -2.08
C ILE A 156 12.22 3.33 -2.89
N PHE A 157 11.91 2.13 -3.37
CA PHE A 157 12.83 1.30 -4.15
C PHE A 157 12.62 1.50 -5.65
N PRO A 158 13.60 1.10 -6.48
CA PRO A 158 13.45 1.14 -7.92
C PRO A 158 12.23 0.40 -8.40
N MET A 159 11.54 0.97 -9.39
CA MET A 159 10.37 0.34 -10.00
C MET A 159 10.68 -1.02 -10.60
N ILE A 160 9.77 -1.96 -10.41
CA ILE A 160 9.84 -3.29 -11.00
C ILE A 160 8.84 -3.36 -12.16
N LYS A 161 9.35 -3.38 -13.37
CA LYS A 161 8.54 -3.39 -14.60
C LYS A 161 8.20 -4.80 -15.10
N ASN A 162 9.10 -5.75 -14.88
CA ASN A 162 9.00 -7.11 -15.44
C ASN A 162 9.16 -8.16 -14.34
N LEU A 163 8.04 -8.70 -13.88
CA LEU A 163 8.02 -9.87 -13.01
C LEU A 163 7.40 -11.04 -13.78
N ARG A 164 8.24 -12.06 -14.08
CA ARG A 164 7.79 -13.21 -14.85
C ARG A 164 7.20 -14.34 -14.00
N ASN A 165 7.70 -14.47 -12.76
CA ASN A 165 7.35 -15.58 -11.86
C ASN A 165 6.80 -15.06 -10.53
N LYS A 166 5.68 -15.64 -10.09
CA LYS A 166 4.98 -15.30 -8.85
C LYS A 166 5.86 -15.49 -7.60
N ASN A 167 6.62 -16.58 -7.55
CA ASN A 167 7.44 -16.88 -6.38
C ASN A 167 8.63 -15.93 -6.26
N LEU A 168 9.27 -15.62 -7.40
CA LEU A 168 10.34 -14.61 -7.45
C LEU A 168 9.83 -13.22 -7.09
N ALA A 169 8.65 -12.85 -7.58
CA ALA A 169 8.01 -11.58 -7.23
C ALA A 169 7.77 -11.46 -5.72
N LYS A 170 7.20 -12.53 -5.14
CA LYS A 170 6.93 -12.60 -3.71
C LYS A 170 8.22 -12.51 -2.90
N LYS A 171 9.24 -13.32 -3.23
CA LYS A 171 10.55 -13.29 -2.55
C LYS A 171 11.17 -11.90 -2.61
N LYS A 172 11.15 -11.26 -3.78
CA LYS A 172 11.71 -9.90 -3.95
C LYS A 172 11.02 -8.88 -3.05
N ILE A 173 9.70 -8.90 -2.92
CA ILE A 173 8.96 -8.00 -2.02
C ILE A 173 9.22 -8.36 -0.54
N GLU A 174 9.27 -9.64 -0.19
CA GLU A 174 9.63 -10.09 1.16
C GLU A 174 11.02 -9.59 1.59
N ASP A 175 12.00 -9.68 0.69
CA ASP A 175 13.37 -9.21 0.97
C ASP A 175 13.43 -7.68 1.13
N ILE A 176 12.65 -6.94 0.34
CA ILE A 176 12.50 -5.49 0.50
C ILE A 176 11.85 -5.16 1.86
N PHE A 177 10.80 -5.90 2.25
CA PHE A 177 10.09 -5.62 3.51
C PHE A 177 10.93 -5.88 4.77
N LYS A 178 11.91 -6.79 4.73
CA LYS A 178 12.87 -7.00 5.82
C LYS A 178 13.70 -5.74 6.13
N ILE A 179 13.84 -4.84 5.16
CA ILE A 179 14.59 -3.57 5.34
C ILE A 179 13.80 -2.56 6.17
N SER A 180 12.48 -2.72 6.31
CA SER A 180 11.64 -1.81 7.10
C SER A 180 12.01 -1.79 8.60
N ASP A 181 12.60 -2.87 9.07
CA ASP A 181 12.90 -3.08 10.49
C ASP A 181 14.31 -2.58 10.88
N GLN A 182 15.05 -2.07 9.91
CA GLN A 182 16.37 -1.43 10.07
C GLN A 182 16.24 0.11 9.97
#